data_e14ddc0e1c6272e7e0b8a3da4d692ba1
#
_entry.id   e14ddc0e1c6272e7e0b8a3da4d692ba1
#
_cell.length_a   1.000
_cell.length_b   1.000
_cell.length_c   1.000
_cell.angle_alpha   90.00
_cell.angle_beta   90.00
_cell.angle_gamma   90.00
#
_symmetry.space_group_name_H-M   'P 1'
#
loop_
_entity.id
_entity.type
_entity.pdbx_description
1 polymer ?
#
loop_
_entity_poly.entity_id
_entity_poly.type
_entity_poly.pdbx_seq_one_letter_code
_entity_poly.pdbx_strand_id
1 'polypeptide(L)' 'MKSTSDYIRLLKQFKENKAASYGIQKIGLFGSVARGEQQEGSDVDVCFEGNAIGLFKLSALKSELEELFGTTVDLLRMRK' A
#
# COMPACT_ATOMS: atom_id res chain seq x y z
N MET A 1 -14.88 9.45 -0.29
CA MET A 1 -13.58 8.94 -0.82
C MET A 1 -12.43 9.62 -0.10
N LYS A 2 -11.40 8.86 0.22
CA LYS A 2 -10.21 9.44 0.88
C LYS A 2 -9.39 10.24 -0.11
N SER A 3 -8.76 11.30 0.37
CA SER A 3 -7.81 12.08 -0.43
C SER A 3 -6.45 11.39 -0.48
N THR A 4 -5.58 11.85 -1.39
CA THR A 4 -4.19 11.36 -1.44
C THR A 4 -3.50 11.53 -0.08
N SER A 5 -3.71 12.66 0.58
CA SER A 5 -3.13 12.92 1.91
C SER A 5 -3.61 11.90 2.94
N ASP A 6 -4.87 11.50 2.89
CA ASP A 6 -5.41 10.51 3.80
C ASP A 6 -4.72 9.15 3.61
N TYR A 7 -4.54 8.74 2.35
CA TYR A 7 -3.85 7.48 2.05
C TYR A 7 -2.40 7.52 2.49
N ILE A 8 -1.71 8.62 2.25
CA ILE A 8 -0.31 8.78 2.66
C ILE A 8 -0.18 8.68 4.18
N ARG A 9 -1.07 9.33 4.92
CA ARG A 9 -1.06 9.28 6.37
C ARG A 9 -1.28 7.86 6.90
N LEU A 10 -2.26 7.15 6.34
CA LEU A 10 -2.55 5.77 6.74
C LEU A 10 -1.37 4.85 6.41
N LEU A 11 -0.76 5.06 5.25
CA LEU A 11 0.38 4.26 4.82
C LEU A 11 1.59 4.49 5.71
N LYS A 12 1.81 5.73 6.14
CA LYS A 12 2.87 6.07 7.09
C LYS A 12 2.68 5.34 8.41
N GLN A 13 1.48 5.34 8.94
CA GLN A 13 1.16 4.63 10.17
C GLN A 13 1.40 3.13 10.02
N PHE A 14 1.00 2.57 8.90
CA PHE A 14 1.24 1.17 8.60
C PHE A 14 2.74 0.86 8.56
N LYS A 15 3.51 1.71 7.90
CA LYS A 15 4.96 1.55 7.81
C LYS A 15 5.61 1.54 9.19
N GLU A 16 5.21 2.46 10.06
CA GLU A 16 5.77 2.56 11.40
C GLU A 16 5.42 1.37 12.28
N ASN A 17 4.22 0.82 12.13
CA ASN A 17 3.70 -0.18 13.03
C ASN A 17 3.91 -1.62 12.55
N LYS A 18 3.85 -1.87 11.24
CA LYS A 18 3.77 -3.22 10.72
C LYS A 18 4.73 -3.56 9.59
N ALA A 19 5.29 -2.57 8.92
CA ALA A 19 6.12 -2.84 7.74
C ALA A 19 7.32 -3.73 8.07
N ALA A 20 7.91 -3.55 9.24
CA ALA A 20 9.06 -4.34 9.65
C ALA A 20 8.75 -5.84 9.73
N SER A 21 7.54 -6.20 10.15
CA SER A 21 7.14 -7.60 10.27
C SER A 21 6.99 -8.27 8.90
N TYR A 22 6.82 -7.48 7.85
CA TYR A 22 6.77 -7.97 6.47
C TYR A 22 8.12 -7.86 5.75
N GLY A 23 9.14 -7.31 6.40
CA GLY A 23 10.43 -7.08 5.77
C GLY A 23 10.41 -5.94 4.76
N ILE A 24 9.48 -5.02 4.89
CA ILE A 24 9.33 -3.87 3.98
C ILE A 24 10.25 -2.75 4.43
N GLN A 25 11.07 -2.23 3.51
CA GLN A 25 11.97 -1.11 3.77
C GLN A 25 11.36 0.22 3.31
N LYS A 26 10.66 0.18 2.19
CA LYS A 26 9.99 1.37 1.64
C LYS A 26 8.61 0.98 1.14
N ILE A 27 7.65 1.89 1.29
CA ILE A 27 6.30 1.69 0.79
C ILE A 27 5.74 3.05 0.39
N GLY A 28 4.99 3.09 -0.70
CA GLY A 28 4.43 4.34 -1.19
C GLY A 28 3.27 4.11 -2.13
N LEU A 29 2.63 5.22 -2.49
CA LEU A 29 1.55 5.21 -3.47
C LEU A 29 2.09 5.51 -4.86
N PHE A 30 1.43 4.97 -5.88
CA PHE A 30 1.69 5.35 -7.25
C PHE A 30 0.38 5.35 -8.04
N GLY A 31 0.44 5.70 -9.31
CA GLY A 31 -0.74 5.72 -10.17
C GLY A 31 -1.66 6.89 -9.90
N SER A 32 -2.96 6.69 -10.11
CA SER A 32 -3.94 7.78 -10.06
C SER A 32 -4.07 8.41 -8.67
N VAL A 33 -4.00 7.61 -7.61
CA VAL A 33 -4.09 8.13 -6.24
C VAL A 33 -2.92 9.04 -5.93
N ALA A 34 -1.70 8.66 -6.33
CA ALA A 34 -0.51 9.47 -6.09
C ALA A 34 -0.59 10.81 -6.84
N ARG A 35 -1.25 10.84 -7.99
CA ARG A 35 -1.44 12.05 -8.78
C ARG A 35 -2.66 12.87 -8.36
N GLY A 36 -3.43 12.38 -7.40
CA GLY A 36 -4.67 13.05 -7.00
C GLY A 36 -5.80 12.92 -8.01
N GLU A 37 -5.73 11.92 -8.90
CA GLU A 37 -6.70 11.70 -9.96
C GLU A 37 -7.63 10.53 -9.68
N GLN A 38 -7.65 10.04 -8.44
CA GLN A 38 -8.48 8.89 -8.09
C GLN A 38 -9.96 9.19 -8.25
N GLN A 39 -10.70 8.18 -8.67
CA GLN A 39 -12.15 8.24 -8.79
C GLN A 39 -12.76 7.20 -7.86
N GLU A 40 -14.04 7.39 -7.53
CA GLU A 40 -14.77 6.42 -6.74
C GLU A 40 -14.73 5.05 -7.41
N GLY A 41 -14.38 4.02 -6.65
CA GLY A 41 -14.24 2.67 -7.18
C GLY A 41 -12.88 2.35 -7.80
N SER A 42 -11.97 3.32 -7.88
CA SER A 42 -10.62 3.07 -8.37
C SER A 42 -9.80 2.30 -7.34
N ASP A 43 -8.94 1.40 -7.82
CA ASP A 43 -8.00 0.69 -6.98
C ASP A 43 -6.91 1.65 -6.49
N VAL A 44 -6.42 1.40 -5.28
CA VAL A 44 -5.28 2.13 -4.75
C VAL A 44 -4.01 1.36 -5.11
N ASP A 45 -3.14 2.00 -5.86
CA ASP A 45 -1.89 1.39 -6.31
C ASP A 45 -0.81 1.65 -5.27
N VAL A 46 -0.27 0.58 -4.70
CA VAL A 46 0.76 0.64 -3.66
C VAL A 46 2.01 -0.07 -4.16
N CYS A 47 3.15 0.61 -4.07
CA CYS A 47 4.43 0.00 -4.36
C CYS A 47 5.24 -0.14 -3.08
N PHE A 48 6.05 -1.19 -3.02
CA PHE A 48 6.92 -1.40 -1.87
C PHE A 48 8.26 -1.97 -2.29
N GLU A 49 9.26 -1.74 -1.46
CA GLU A 49 10.60 -2.27 -1.63
C GLU A 49 11.01 -2.93 -0.32
N GLY A 50 11.58 -4.11 -0.43
CA GLY A 50 12.00 -4.85 0.77
C GLY A 50 12.47 -6.24 0.41
N ASN A 51 12.63 -7.07 1.43
CA ASN A 51 13.01 -8.46 1.26
C ASN A 51 11.93 -9.22 0.51
N ALA A 52 12.33 -10.31 -0.15
CA ALA A 52 11.37 -11.19 -0.79
C ALA A 52 10.46 -11.80 0.29
N ILE A 53 9.16 -11.67 0.08
CA ILE A 53 8.17 -12.25 0.98
C ILE A 53 7.40 -13.34 0.26
N GLY A 54 7.02 -14.36 1.02
CA GLY A 54 6.26 -15.47 0.46
C GLY A 54 4.86 -15.04 0.04
N LEU A 55 4.24 -15.89 -0.77
CA LEU A 55 2.92 -15.63 -1.33
C LEU A 55 1.87 -15.37 -0.24
N PHE A 56 1.94 -16.11 0.86
CA PHE A 56 1.00 -15.93 1.96
C PHE A 56 1.16 -14.57 2.64
N LYS A 57 2.39 -14.12 2.84
CA LYS A 57 2.64 -12.81 3.43
C LYS A 57 2.22 -11.69 2.48
N LEU A 58 2.45 -11.87 1.19
CA LEU A 58 2.02 -10.89 0.20
C LEU A 58 0.50 -10.75 0.20
N SER A 59 -0.21 -11.86 0.26
CA SER A 59 -1.67 -11.87 0.35
C SER A 59 -2.16 -11.19 1.63
N ALA A 60 -1.51 -11.48 2.76
CA ALA A 60 -1.85 -10.85 4.03
C ALA A 60 -1.60 -9.34 3.99
N LEU A 61 -0.49 -8.92 3.39
CA LEU A 61 -0.18 -7.51 3.23
C LEU A 61 -1.26 -6.80 2.42
N LYS A 62 -1.66 -7.38 1.31
CA LYS A 62 -2.72 -6.82 0.48
C LYS A 62 -4.03 -6.69 1.27
N SER A 63 -4.41 -7.74 1.99
CA SER A 63 -5.64 -7.74 2.79
C SER A 63 -5.61 -6.67 3.86
N GLU A 64 -4.49 -6.52 4.56
CA GLU A 64 -4.36 -5.48 5.59
C GLU A 64 -4.48 -4.08 5.00
N LEU A 65 -3.86 -3.84 3.86
CA LEU A 65 -3.93 -2.54 3.21
C LEU A 65 -5.35 -2.25 2.70
N GLU A 66 -6.02 -3.25 2.16
CA GLU A 66 -7.41 -3.09 1.72
C GLU A 66 -8.32 -2.76 2.87
N GLU A 67 -8.13 -3.41 4.00
CA GLU A 67 -8.90 -3.13 5.21
C GLU A 67 -8.61 -1.72 5.74
N LEU A 68 -7.34 -1.33 5.72
CA LEU A 68 -6.91 -0.01 6.17
C LEU A 68 -7.50 1.11 5.30
N PHE A 69 -7.49 0.92 3.99
CA PHE A 69 -7.95 1.94 3.06
C PHE A 69 -9.45 1.88 2.77
N GLY A 70 -10.08 0.75 3.04
CA GLY A 70 -11.49 0.56 2.75
C GLY A 70 -11.81 0.41 1.26
N THR A 71 -10.82 0.01 0.46
CA THR A 71 -10.99 -0.21 -0.98
C THR A 71 -9.97 -1.25 -1.46
N THR A 72 -10.14 -1.70 -2.69
CA THR A 72 -9.19 -2.65 -3.28
C THR A 72 -7.81 -2.01 -3.47
N VAL A 73 -6.78 -2.80 -3.27
CA VAL A 73 -5.39 -2.37 -3.37
C VAL A 73 -4.67 -3.24 -4.40
N ASP A 74 -3.92 -2.59 -5.27
CA ASP A 74 -3.04 -3.25 -6.21
C ASP A 74 -1.60 -3.10 -5.71
N LEU A 75 -0.92 -4.22 -5.47
CA LEU A 75 0.43 -4.21 -4.91
C LEU A 75 1.46 -4.47 -5.99
N LEU A 76 2.49 -3.64 -6.01
CA LEU A 76 3.64 -3.81 -6.87
C LEU A 76 4.91 -3.82 -6.03
N ARG A 77 5.70 -4.89 -6.16
CA ARG A 77 7.00 -4.95 -5.51
C ARG A 77 8.04 -4.33 -6.43
N MET A 78 8.73 -3.30 -5.94
CA MET A 78 9.81 -2.68 -6.69
C MET A 78 11.10 -3.47 -6.50
N ARG A 79 11.85 -3.64 -7.57
CA ARG A 79 13.18 -4.24 -7.52
C ARG A 79 14.23 -3.12 -7.43
N LYS A 80 15.28 -3.42 -6.69
CA LYS A 80 16.43 -2.53 -6.68
C LYS A 80 17.14 -2.55 -8.03
#